data_9153d94272835c95901309a8d2c65046
#
_entry.id   9153d94272835c95901309a8d2c65046
#
_cell.length_a   1.000
_cell.length_b   1.000
_cell.length_c   1.000
_cell.angle_alpha   90.00
_cell.angle_beta   90.00
_cell.angle_gamma   90.00
#
_symmetry.space_group_name_H-M   'P 1'
#
loop_
_entity.id
_entity.type
_entity.pdbx_description
1 polymer ?
#
loop_
_entity_poly.entity_id
_entity_poly.type
_entity_poly.pdbx_seq_one_letter_code
_entity_poly.pdbx_strand_id
1 'polypeptide(L)'
;MDVASGRPVITLMGENGYVYLQQPVEVSNGSTLTMAIVNTDSGLGIKVINDVNCDRNRNASCVRVGNLTYNGGPLNVVIGNRYVNFRNVNSGEVTDFATIWPGEYPYTVSRTSNPMYPVWGSTTLLQSAIYLQRDKNYTIYLFQYNPSADAIKALIVED
;
A
#
# COMPACT_ATOMS: atom_id res chain seq x y z
N MET A 1 -0.06 -9.44 16.62
CA MET A 1 -0.38 -10.87 16.86
C MET A 1 0.86 -11.68 16.58
N ASP A 2 1.32 -12.47 17.52
CA ASP A 2 2.49 -13.33 17.33
C ASP A 2 2.02 -14.65 16.72
N VAL A 3 2.66 -15.06 15.63
CA VAL A 3 2.38 -16.28 14.89
C VAL A 3 3.66 -17.10 14.80
N ALA A 4 3.56 -18.40 15.02
CA ALA A 4 4.71 -19.28 14.87
C ALA A 4 5.23 -19.27 13.42
N SER A 5 6.56 -19.34 13.26
CA SER A 5 7.16 -19.50 11.93
C SER A 5 6.72 -20.81 11.27
N GLY A 6 6.63 -20.82 9.95
CA GLY A 6 6.18 -21.96 9.17
C GLY A 6 5.14 -21.55 8.12
N ARG A 7 4.14 -22.41 7.89
CA ARG A 7 3.05 -22.16 6.95
C ARG A 7 1.67 -22.20 7.64
N PRO A 8 1.39 -21.26 8.56
CA PRO A 8 0.08 -21.18 9.17
C PRO A 8 -1.01 -20.95 8.10
N VAL A 9 -2.20 -21.48 8.35
CA VAL A 9 -3.37 -21.23 7.51
C VAL A 9 -4.15 -20.05 8.10
N ILE A 10 -4.28 -18.99 7.32
CA ILE A 10 -5.10 -17.84 7.67
C ILE A 10 -6.52 -18.07 7.14
N THR A 11 -7.49 -17.94 8.03
CA THR A 11 -8.91 -18.10 7.69
C THR A 11 -9.65 -16.81 7.97
N LEU A 12 -10.32 -16.28 6.95
CA LEU A 12 -11.30 -15.20 7.09
C LEU A 12 -12.70 -15.81 7.15
N MET A 13 -13.36 -15.62 8.26
CA MET A 13 -14.68 -16.20 8.53
C MET A 13 -15.64 -15.11 9.00
N GLY A 14 -16.88 -15.16 8.52
CA GLY A 14 -17.96 -14.31 9.02
C GLY A 14 -18.52 -14.79 10.37
N GLU A 15 -19.28 -13.94 11.04
CA GLU A 15 -19.95 -14.25 12.31
C GLU A 15 -20.90 -15.44 12.19
N ASN A 16 -21.46 -15.67 11.03
CA ASN A 16 -22.33 -16.83 10.71
C ASN A 16 -21.56 -18.13 10.46
N GLY A 17 -20.23 -18.15 10.63
CA GLY A 17 -19.37 -19.30 10.39
C GLY A 17 -19.02 -19.55 8.91
N TYR A 18 -19.46 -18.69 7.99
CA TYR A 18 -19.10 -18.82 6.58
C TYR A 18 -17.64 -18.45 6.34
N VAL A 19 -16.89 -19.35 5.69
CA VAL A 19 -15.47 -19.12 5.35
C VAL A 19 -15.38 -18.40 4.01
N TYR A 20 -14.91 -17.16 4.02
CA TYR A 20 -14.70 -16.34 2.83
C TYR A 20 -13.35 -16.61 2.16
N LEU A 21 -12.34 -16.94 2.97
CA LEU A 21 -10.98 -17.17 2.49
C LEU A 21 -10.26 -18.11 3.46
N GLN A 22 -9.52 -19.06 2.91
CA GLN A 22 -8.60 -19.89 3.66
C GLN A 22 -7.33 -20.08 2.83
N GLN A 23 -6.20 -19.57 3.33
CA GLN A 23 -4.95 -19.58 2.59
C GLN A 23 -3.74 -19.80 3.52
N PRO A 24 -2.80 -20.71 3.15
CA PRO A 24 -1.53 -20.83 3.84
C PRO A 24 -0.64 -19.62 3.53
N VAL A 25 0.05 -19.12 4.54
CA VAL A 25 0.97 -17.98 4.45
C VAL A 25 2.32 -18.39 4.99
N GLU A 26 3.40 -18.11 4.26
CA GLU A 26 4.75 -18.35 4.75
C GLU A 26 5.16 -17.27 5.73
N VAL A 27 5.57 -17.69 6.94
CA VAL A 27 6.05 -16.82 8.01
C VAL A 27 7.46 -17.24 8.39
N SER A 28 8.44 -16.38 8.14
CA SER A 28 9.82 -16.60 8.54
C SER A 28 10.04 -16.19 10.00
N ASN A 29 10.97 -16.86 10.67
CA ASN A 29 11.30 -16.53 12.05
C ASN A 29 11.83 -15.09 12.16
N GLY A 30 11.27 -14.32 13.10
CA GLY A 30 11.67 -12.93 13.36
C GLY A 30 11.22 -11.92 12.31
N SER A 31 10.39 -12.32 11.33
CA SER A 31 9.80 -11.37 10.37
C SER A 31 8.57 -10.67 10.95
N THR A 32 8.41 -9.40 10.62
CA THR A 32 7.16 -8.65 10.79
C THR A 32 6.48 -8.56 9.44
N LEU A 33 5.20 -8.92 9.39
CA LEU A 33 4.43 -9.00 8.15
C LEU A 33 3.10 -8.27 8.30
N THR A 34 2.75 -7.51 7.29
CA THR A 34 1.38 -7.03 7.08
C THR A 34 0.66 -7.94 6.09
N MET A 35 -0.55 -8.36 6.44
CA MET A 35 -1.40 -9.17 5.57
C MET A 35 -2.60 -8.34 5.13
N ALA A 36 -2.67 -8.05 3.84
CA ALA A 36 -3.81 -7.35 3.25
C ALA A 36 -4.73 -8.35 2.53
N ILE A 37 -6.03 -8.27 2.82
CA ILE A 37 -7.05 -9.00 2.07
C ILE A 37 -7.36 -8.20 0.81
N VAL A 38 -7.18 -8.81 -0.34
CA VAL A 38 -7.31 -8.17 -1.66
C VAL A 38 -8.23 -8.99 -2.57
N ASN A 39 -8.82 -8.31 -3.56
CA ASN A 39 -9.49 -9.00 -4.65
C ASN A 39 -8.46 -9.54 -5.64
N THR A 40 -8.72 -10.73 -6.17
CA THR A 40 -7.95 -11.39 -7.22
C THR A 40 -8.91 -11.91 -8.29
N ASP A 41 -8.38 -12.41 -9.40
CA ASP A 41 -9.20 -13.01 -10.48
C ASP A 41 -10.02 -14.22 -9.99
N SER A 42 -9.56 -14.90 -8.96
CA SER A 42 -10.21 -16.07 -8.37
C SER A 42 -11.06 -15.77 -7.13
N GLY A 43 -11.23 -14.49 -6.76
CA GLY A 43 -11.96 -14.05 -5.56
C GLY A 43 -11.05 -13.34 -4.55
N LEU A 44 -11.27 -13.55 -3.26
CA LEU A 44 -10.43 -12.97 -2.22
C LEU A 44 -9.09 -13.70 -2.10
N GLY A 45 -8.02 -12.95 -1.87
CA GLY A 45 -6.69 -13.46 -1.58
C GLY A 45 -5.98 -12.68 -0.49
N ILE A 46 -4.84 -13.19 -0.03
CA ILE A 46 -3.97 -12.51 0.93
C ILE A 46 -2.72 -12.03 0.21
N LYS A 47 -2.47 -10.73 0.27
CA LYS A 47 -1.18 -10.13 -0.08
C LYS A 47 -0.34 -10.05 1.17
N VAL A 48 0.78 -10.76 1.20
CA VAL A 48 1.76 -10.67 2.28
C VAL A 48 2.78 -9.58 1.93
N ILE A 49 3.02 -8.71 2.88
CA ILE A 49 3.93 -7.57 2.75
C ILE A 49 4.94 -7.67 3.88
N ASN A 50 6.22 -7.71 3.52
CA ASN A 50 7.30 -7.67 4.50
C ASN A 50 7.45 -6.26 5.05
N ASP A 51 7.36 -6.13 6.37
CA ASP A 51 7.58 -4.86 7.06
C ASP A 51 9.08 -4.74 7.39
N VAL A 52 9.82 -4.33 6.36
CA VAL A 52 11.27 -4.06 6.48
C VAL A 52 11.49 -2.71 7.14
N ASN A 53 12.52 -2.61 7.96
CA ASN A 53 12.93 -1.32 8.50
C ASN A 53 13.46 -0.42 7.39
N CYS A 54 13.07 0.84 7.44
CA CYS A 54 13.67 1.86 6.58
C CYS A 54 15.05 2.24 7.11
N ASP A 55 16.04 2.20 6.25
CA ASP A 55 17.36 2.78 6.54
C ASP A 55 17.28 4.31 6.40
N ARG A 56 17.13 4.98 7.53
CA ARG A 56 16.95 6.43 7.58
C ARG A 56 18.03 7.13 8.39
N ASN A 57 18.32 8.35 8.00
CA ASN A 57 19.08 9.26 8.84
C ASN A 57 18.27 9.60 10.11
N ARG A 58 18.97 9.84 11.22
CA ARG A 58 18.34 10.29 12.47
C ARG A 58 17.46 11.50 12.22
N ASN A 59 16.29 11.50 12.82
CA ASN A 59 15.25 12.55 12.73
C ASN A 59 14.43 12.60 11.44
N ALA A 60 14.61 11.70 10.50
CA ALA A 60 13.77 11.59 9.32
C ALA A 60 12.59 10.64 9.56
N SER A 61 11.60 10.70 8.68
CA SER A 61 10.50 9.74 8.56
C SER A 61 10.71 8.93 7.29
N CYS A 62 10.08 7.78 7.20
CA CYS A 62 10.03 6.99 5.97
C CYS A 62 8.60 6.82 5.50
N VAL A 63 8.41 6.84 4.20
CA VAL A 63 7.12 6.60 3.57
C VAL A 63 7.28 5.67 2.38
N ARG A 64 6.34 4.74 2.22
CA ARG A 64 6.19 3.88 1.03
C ARG A 64 4.75 3.82 0.59
N VAL A 65 4.50 3.28 -0.59
CA VAL A 65 3.17 3.13 -1.17
C VAL A 65 2.91 1.67 -1.50
N GLY A 66 1.74 1.17 -1.13
CA GLY A 66 1.22 -0.12 -1.57
C GLY A 66 -0.02 0.08 -2.45
N ASN A 67 0.06 -0.32 -3.71
CA ASN A 67 -1.10 -0.30 -4.60
C ASN A 67 -1.85 -1.63 -4.48
N LEU A 68 -2.89 -1.67 -3.67
CA LEU A 68 -3.74 -2.83 -3.45
C LEU A 68 -5.03 -2.80 -4.30
N THR A 69 -5.07 -1.96 -5.33
CA THR A 69 -6.22 -1.92 -6.24
C THR A 69 -6.27 -3.18 -7.10
N TYR A 70 -7.48 -3.69 -7.32
CA TYR A 70 -7.70 -4.77 -8.27
C TYR A 70 -7.90 -4.21 -9.67
N ASN A 71 -7.05 -4.60 -10.62
CA ASN A 71 -7.07 -4.10 -12.01
C ASN A 71 -7.07 -2.57 -12.15
N GLY A 72 -6.63 -1.84 -11.11
CA GLY A 72 -6.59 -0.38 -11.09
C GLY A 72 -5.50 0.22 -11.98
N GLY A 73 -4.63 -0.62 -12.55
CA GLY A 73 -3.47 -0.20 -13.34
C GLY A 73 -2.40 0.49 -12.49
N PRO A 74 -1.33 0.96 -13.14
CA PRO A 74 -0.26 1.65 -12.44
C PRO A 74 -0.71 3.02 -11.94
N LEU A 75 -0.35 3.33 -10.69
CA LEU A 75 -0.65 4.58 -10.02
C LEU A 75 0.64 5.38 -9.78
N ASN A 76 0.52 6.70 -9.81
CA ASN A 76 1.57 7.62 -9.40
C ASN A 76 1.15 8.30 -8.10
N VAL A 77 2.06 8.40 -7.14
CA VAL A 77 1.84 9.10 -5.87
C VAL A 77 2.93 10.15 -5.68
N VAL A 78 2.51 11.40 -5.58
CA VAL A 78 3.39 12.54 -5.35
C VAL A 78 3.11 13.10 -3.96
N ILE A 79 4.14 13.24 -3.14
CA ILE A 79 4.05 13.78 -1.78
C ILE A 79 4.86 15.09 -1.71
N GLY A 80 4.26 16.11 -1.09
CA GLY A 80 4.92 17.37 -0.79
C GLY A 80 5.47 18.10 -2.03
N ASN A 81 4.65 18.41 -3.00
CA ASN A 81 5.05 19.15 -4.21
C ASN A 81 6.29 18.57 -4.93
N ARG A 82 6.39 17.24 -4.98
CA ARG A 82 7.47 16.45 -5.61
C ARG A 82 8.67 16.15 -4.71
N TYR A 83 8.61 16.32 -3.43
CA TYR A 83 9.67 15.85 -2.52
C TYR A 83 9.88 14.35 -2.63
N VAL A 84 8.77 13.58 -2.68
CA VAL A 84 8.80 12.13 -2.92
C VAL A 84 7.83 11.83 -4.06
N ASN A 85 8.27 10.97 -4.97
CA ASN A 85 7.48 10.63 -6.16
C ASN A 85 7.61 9.14 -6.46
N PHE A 86 6.54 8.40 -6.21
CA PHE A 86 6.41 7.00 -6.58
C PHE A 86 5.68 6.92 -7.93
N ARG A 87 6.33 6.34 -8.93
CA ARG A 87 5.81 6.29 -10.29
C ARG A 87 5.50 4.88 -10.73
N ASN A 88 4.40 4.73 -11.46
CA ASN A 88 4.00 3.47 -12.08
C ASN A 88 3.94 2.30 -11.10
N VAL A 89 3.45 2.55 -9.89
CA VAL A 89 3.25 1.51 -8.88
C VAL A 89 2.14 0.59 -9.36
N ASN A 90 2.49 -0.62 -9.76
CA ASN A 90 1.55 -1.59 -10.33
C ASN A 90 0.58 -2.14 -9.29
N SER A 91 -0.56 -2.65 -9.73
CA SER A 91 -1.49 -3.35 -8.83
C SER A 91 -0.79 -4.52 -8.13
N GLY A 92 -0.94 -4.60 -6.82
CA GLY A 92 -0.26 -5.58 -5.96
C GLY A 92 1.19 -5.25 -5.61
N GLU A 93 1.74 -4.14 -6.08
CA GLU A 93 3.10 -3.71 -5.77
C GLU A 93 3.14 -2.88 -4.48
N VAL A 94 4.20 -3.09 -3.68
CA VAL A 94 4.57 -2.24 -2.55
C VAL A 94 5.98 -1.73 -2.82
N THR A 95 6.16 -0.41 -2.81
CA THR A 95 7.45 0.22 -3.13
C THR A 95 8.44 0.09 -1.98
N ASP A 96 9.70 0.36 -2.27
CA ASP A 96 10.67 0.64 -1.23
C ASP A 96 10.31 1.94 -0.47
N PHE A 97 10.89 2.09 0.73
CA PHE A 97 10.76 3.30 1.50
C PHE A 97 11.55 4.46 0.90
N ALA A 98 10.93 5.62 0.89
CA ALA A 98 11.60 6.90 0.65
C ALA A 98 11.71 7.68 1.97
N THR A 99 12.86 8.29 2.19
CA THR A 99 13.11 9.14 3.36
C THR A 99 12.58 10.55 3.11
N ILE A 100 11.90 11.11 4.10
CA ILE A 100 11.33 12.46 4.05
C ILE A 100 11.43 13.12 5.43
N TRP A 101 11.54 14.44 5.50
CA TRP A 101 11.52 15.16 6.77
C TRP A 101 10.16 15.05 7.46
N PRO A 102 10.10 15.06 8.81
CA PRO A 102 8.84 15.14 9.53
C PRO A 102 8.06 16.41 9.16
N GLY A 103 6.74 16.29 9.10
CA GLY A 103 5.87 17.40 8.78
C GLY A 103 4.55 16.97 8.16
N GLU A 104 3.73 17.94 7.81
CA GLU A 104 2.50 17.71 7.08
C GLU A 104 2.71 17.96 5.59
N TYR A 105 2.30 17.01 4.77
CA TYR A 105 2.48 17.05 3.33
C TYR A 105 1.19 16.74 2.58
N PRO A 106 0.82 17.57 1.60
CA PRO A 106 -0.20 17.17 0.65
C PRO A 106 0.31 16.00 -0.18
N TYR A 107 -0.56 15.06 -0.52
CA TYR A 107 -0.24 14.03 -1.50
C TYR A 107 -1.33 13.90 -2.54
N THR A 108 -0.93 13.52 -3.74
CA THR A 108 -1.81 13.33 -4.89
C THR A 108 -1.58 11.95 -5.47
N VAL A 109 -2.66 11.21 -5.69
CA VAL A 109 -2.67 9.95 -6.44
C VAL A 109 -3.24 10.22 -7.82
N SER A 110 -2.54 9.77 -8.85
CA SER A 110 -2.96 9.93 -10.24
C SER A 110 -2.72 8.67 -11.06
N ARG A 111 -3.48 8.52 -12.13
CA ARG A 111 -3.27 7.50 -13.16
C ARG A 111 -2.76 8.16 -14.42
N THR A 112 -1.74 7.59 -15.04
CA THR A 112 -1.28 8.03 -16.34
C THR A 112 -2.17 7.40 -17.42
N SER A 113 -2.91 8.20 -18.16
CA SER A 113 -3.77 7.73 -19.23
C SER A 113 -3.01 7.29 -20.49
N ASN A 114 -1.76 7.71 -20.62
CA ASN A 114 -0.89 7.32 -21.73
C ASN A 114 0.56 7.17 -21.24
N PRO A 115 1.14 5.96 -21.23
CA PRO A 115 2.53 5.74 -20.81
C PRO A 115 3.57 6.44 -21.69
N MET A 116 3.24 6.77 -22.96
CA MET A 116 4.13 7.49 -23.85
C MET A 116 4.16 9.01 -23.62
N TYR A 117 3.13 9.57 -22.96
CA TYR A 117 3.05 11.00 -22.69
C TYR A 117 2.65 11.25 -21.23
N PRO A 118 3.55 11.00 -20.26
CA PRO A 118 3.23 11.06 -18.83
C PRO A 118 2.84 12.46 -18.32
N VAL A 119 3.04 13.50 -19.11
CA VAL A 119 2.71 14.89 -18.75
C VAL A 119 1.32 15.32 -19.26
N TRP A 120 0.78 14.63 -20.29
CA TRP A 120 -0.41 15.06 -21.02
C TRP A 120 -1.58 14.07 -20.84
N GLY A 121 -1.95 13.74 -19.69
CA GLY A 121 -3.07 12.83 -19.50
C GLY A 121 -3.09 12.11 -18.16
N SER A 122 -2.53 12.70 -17.13
CA SER A 122 -2.72 12.16 -15.77
C SER A 122 -4.07 12.61 -15.22
N THR A 123 -4.89 11.65 -14.82
CA THR A 123 -6.13 11.92 -14.10
C THR A 123 -5.84 11.84 -12.61
N THR A 124 -6.12 12.90 -11.87
CA THR A 124 -6.08 12.91 -10.42
C THR A 124 -7.24 12.09 -9.87
N LEU A 125 -6.92 11.08 -9.06
CA LEU A 125 -7.89 10.15 -8.47
C LEU A 125 -8.14 10.45 -6.99
N LEU A 126 -7.13 10.96 -6.28
CA LEU A 126 -7.21 11.29 -4.86
C LEU A 126 -6.26 12.44 -4.54
N GLN A 127 -6.73 13.37 -3.73
CA GLN A 127 -5.89 14.38 -3.07
C GLN A 127 -6.19 14.37 -1.58
N SER A 128 -5.14 14.37 -0.76
CA SER A 128 -5.26 14.39 0.70
C SER A 128 -3.95 14.89 1.31
N ALA A 129 -3.81 14.80 2.63
CA ALA A 129 -2.61 15.14 3.35
C ALA A 129 -2.18 14.00 4.27
N ILE A 130 -0.89 13.92 4.56
CA ILE A 130 -0.28 12.99 5.50
C ILE A 130 0.59 13.76 6.48
N TYR A 131 0.43 13.44 7.77
CA TYR A 131 1.31 13.95 8.82
C TYR A 131 2.34 12.89 9.19
N LEU A 132 3.61 13.21 9.00
CA LEU A 132 4.75 12.32 9.23
C LEU A 132 5.49 12.74 10.49
N GLN A 133 5.55 11.85 11.46
CA GLN A 133 6.31 12.06 12.70
C GLN A 133 7.75 11.59 12.53
N ARG A 134 8.65 12.19 13.32
CA ARG A 134 10.05 11.81 13.39
C ARG A 134 10.21 10.33 13.78
N ASP A 135 11.18 9.66 13.15
CA ASP A 135 11.59 8.29 13.47
C ASP A 135 10.47 7.24 13.26
N LYS A 136 9.46 7.56 12.44
CA LYS A 136 8.36 6.67 12.11
C LYS A 136 8.39 6.23 10.64
N ASN A 137 7.84 5.06 10.40
CA ASN A 137 7.60 4.52 9.06
C ASN A 137 6.11 4.58 8.76
N TYR A 138 5.78 4.92 7.53
CA TYR A 138 4.39 5.01 7.07
C TYR A 138 4.21 4.27 5.76
N THR A 139 3.14 3.51 5.66
CA THR A 139 2.71 2.90 4.40
C THR A 139 1.38 3.50 3.99
N ILE A 140 1.30 4.06 2.78
CA ILE A 140 0.05 4.52 2.17
C ILE A 140 -0.49 3.38 1.31
N TYR A 141 -1.48 2.65 1.80
CA TYR A 141 -2.17 1.62 1.03
C TYR A 141 -3.29 2.24 0.22
N LEU A 142 -3.23 2.06 -1.10
CA LEU A 142 -4.25 2.51 -2.05
C LEU A 142 -5.15 1.35 -2.42
N PHE A 143 -6.46 1.54 -2.36
CA PHE A 143 -7.43 0.50 -2.68
C PHE A 143 -8.69 1.07 -3.32
N GLN A 144 -9.44 0.22 -4.02
CA GLN A 144 -10.74 0.55 -4.58
C GLN A 144 -11.83 -0.17 -3.80
N TYR A 145 -12.85 0.57 -3.39
CA TYR A 145 -14.03 -0.03 -2.75
C TYR A 145 -14.92 -0.77 -3.77
N ASN A 146 -14.96 -0.26 -5.01
CA ASN A 146 -15.71 -0.86 -6.10
C ASN A 146 -14.80 -0.93 -7.34
N PRO A 147 -14.57 -2.12 -7.93
CA PRO A 147 -13.73 -2.27 -9.11
C PRO A 147 -14.20 -1.47 -10.33
N SER A 148 -15.49 -1.15 -10.38
CA SER A 148 -16.10 -0.37 -11.47
C SER A 148 -16.02 1.15 -11.27
N ALA A 149 -15.52 1.63 -10.11
CA ALA A 149 -15.40 3.04 -9.80
C ALA A 149 -13.93 3.48 -9.84
N ASP A 150 -13.66 4.59 -10.49
CA ASP A 150 -12.33 5.24 -10.45
C ASP A 150 -11.97 5.82 -9.07
N ALA A 151 -12.82 5.61 -8.07
CA ALA A 151 -12.62 6.10 -6.73
C ALA A 151 -11.53 5.29 -5.99
N ILE A 152 -10.37 5.89 -5.86
CA ILE A 152 -9.26 5.39 -5.03
C ILE A 152 -9.44 5.93 -3.62
N LYS A 153 -9.24 5.07 -2.64
CA LYS A 153 -9.11 5.43 -1.22
C LYS A 153 -7.71 5.12 -0.74
N ALA A 154 -7.29 5.80 0.32
CA ALA A 154 -6.02 5.55 0.98
C ALA A 154 -6.25 5.19 2.44
N LEU A 155 -5.51 4.20 2.93
CA LEU A 155 -5.31 3.89 4.32
C LEU A 155 -3.85 4.15 4.65
N ILE A 156 -3.60 4.99 5.64
CA ILE A 156 -2.25 5.28 6.12
C ILE A 156 -2.02 4.46 7.37
N VAL A 157 -0.98 3.64 7.36
CA VAL A 157 -0.56 2.81 8.48
C VAL A 157 0.81 3.29 8.93
N GLU A 158 0.97 3.46 10.24
CA GLU A 158 2.27 3.64 10.90
C GLU A 158 2.80 2.24 11.25
N ASP A 159 3.96 1.88 10.69
CA ASP A 159 4.63 0.59 10.87
C ASP A 159 5.60 0.62 12.07
#